data_83d817cbabfafb157ec488b306499cb7
#
_entry.id   83d817cbabfafb157ec488b306499cb7
#
_cell.length_a   1.000
_cell.length_b   1.000
_cell.length_c   1.000
_cell.angle_alpha   90.00
_cell.angle_beta   90.00
_cell.angle_gamma   90.00
#
_symmetry.space_group_name_H-M   'P 1'
#
loop_
_entity.id
_entity.type
_entity.pdbx_description
1 polymer ?
#
loop_
_entity_poly.entity_id
_entity_poly.type
_entity_poly.pdbx_seq_one_letter_code
_entity_poly.pdbx_strand_id
1 'polypeptide(L)'
;KLNLALLTNGGQWRVVYAGMDHDAYAEWETDQWFASGEASAELGGFLALLQPELWLGRPSKLLLAVQASRKGQNDLSGVMGERVRNAVEMLIREHGAALGETLPDVSSKDIYMAGVRMVMRLVVAFFAESREGLLPKANAIYSQNYSLASLMHELKRHRGNRGAMSERYHAWPRLLALLRLIHTGS
;
A
#
# COMPACT_ATOMS: atom_id res chain seq x y z
N LYS A 1 9.92 -20.64 -26.86
CA LYS A 1 8.81 -20.53 -25.91
C LYS A 1 8.37 -19.07 -25.90
N LEU A 2 7.09 -18.79 -26.22
CA LEU A 2 6.53 -17.43 -26.15
C LEU A 2 6.13 -17.18 -24.69
N ASN A 3 6.66 -16.12 -24.09
CA ASN A 3 6.35 -15.74 -22.72
C ASN A 3 5.38 -14.54 -22.64
N LEU A 4 5.09 -13.91 -23.78
CA LEU A 4 4.16 -12.79 -23.90
C LEU A 4 3.14 -13.11 -24.99
N ALA A 5 1.88 -12.79 -24.72
CA ALA A 5 0.79 -12.92 -25.69
C ALA A 5 -0.18 -11.74 -25.54
N LEU A 6 -0.82 -11.37 -26.65
CA LEU A 6 -1.95 -10.46 -26.67
C LEU A 6 -3.21 -11.27 -27.00
N LEU A 7 -4.21 -11.18 -26.12
CA LEU A 7 -5.49 -11.86 -26.25
C LEU A 7 -6.60 -10.83 -26.36
N THR A 8 -7.63 -11.09 -27.17
CA THR A 8 -8.80 -10.24 -27.28
C THR A 8 -10.04 -11.02 -27.71
N ASN A 9 -11.19 -10.53 -27.27
CA ASN A 9 -12.52 -10.92 -27.74
C ASN A 9 -13.26 -9.76 -28.45
N GLY A 10 -12.54 -8.66 -28.73
CA GLY A 10 -13.07 -7.42 -29.30
C GLY A 10 -13.53 -6.38 -28.27
N GLY A 11 -14.15 -6.79 -27.17
CA GLY A 11 -14.56 -5.91 -26.06
C GLY A 11 -13.50 -5.80 -24.97
N GLN A 12 -12.67 -6.82 -24.81
CA GLN A 12 -11.57 -6.86 -23.85
C GLN A 12 -10.25 -7.15 -24.55
N TRP A 13 -9.20 -6.52 -24.09
CA TRP A 13 -7.83 -6.75 -24.52
C TRP A 13 -6.97 -7.10 -23.32
N ARG A 14 -6.16 -8.15 -23.45
CA ARG A 14 -5.31 -8.63 -22.37
C ARG A 14 -3.91 -8.92 -22.87
N VAL A 15 -2.91 -8.25 -22.29
CA VAL A 15 -1.50 -8.62 -22.44
C VAL A 15 -1.18 -9.61 -21.35
N VAL A 16 -0.74 -10.80 -21.72
CA VAL A 16 -0.44 -11.89 -20.80
C VAL A 16 1.06 -12.18 -20.82
N TYR A 17 1.65 -12.28 -19.66
CA TYR A 17 2.96 -12.87 -19.44
C TYR A 17 2.78 -14.24 -18.80
N ALA A 18 3.33 -15.29 -19.44
CA ALA A 18 3.37 -16.64 -18.93
C ALA A 18 4.84 -17.03 -18.67
N GLY A 19 5.27 -16.94 -17.44
CA GLY A 19 6.59 -17.30 -16.96
C GLY A 19 6.68 -18.77 -16.55
N MET A 20 7.86 -19.19 -16.09
CA MET A 20 8.03 -20.52 -15.51
C MET A 20 7.64 -20.53 -14.03
N ASP A 21 7.72 -19.39 -13.39
CA ASP A 21 7.55 -19.21 -11.94
C ASP A 21 6.27 -18.42 -11.59
N HIS A 22 5.69 -17.70 -12.53
CA HIS A 22 4.44 -16.94 -12.34
C HIS A 22 3.83 -16.51 -13.66
N ASP A 23 2.54 -16.20 -13.60
CA ASP A 23 1.78 -15.54 -14.64
C ASP A 23 1.37 -14.14 -14.19
N ALA A 24 1.29 -13.23 -15.15
CA ALA A 24 0.79 -11.87 -14.94
C ALA A 24 0.01 -11.41 -16.18
N TYR A 25 -0.93 -10.49 -15.96
CA TYR A 25 -1.64 -9.89 -17.08
C TYR A 25 -2.00 -8.43 -16.78
N ALA A 26 -2.19 -7.67 -17.85
CA ALA A 26 -2.84 -6.38 -17.84
C ALA A 26 -4.05 -6.43 -18.77
N GLU A 27 -5.18 -5.86 -18.36
CA GLU A 27 -6.45 -5.95 -19.06
C GLU A 27 -7.04 -4.56 -19.25
N TRP A 28 -7.71 -4.37 -20.38
CA TRP A 28 -8.43 -3.16 -20.77
C TRP A 28 -9.77 -3.53 -21.34
N GLU A 29 -10.78 -2.74 -21.00
CA GLU A 29 -12.13 -2.82 -21.56
C GLU A 29 -12.35 -1.68 -22.56
N THR A 30 -12.75 -2.00 -23.79
CA THR A 30 -12.91 -1.00 -24.84
C THR A 30 -13.98 0.02 -24.53
N ASP A 31 -15.03 -0.36 -23.78
CA ASP A 31 -16.11 0.51 -23.36
C ASP A 31 -15.65 1.68 -22.48
N GLN A 32 -14.52 1.49 -21.77
CA GLN A 32 -13.93 2.51 -20.92
C GLN A 32 -13.11 3.55 -21.70
N TRP A 33 -12.72 3.24 -22.93
CA TRP A 33 -11.77 4.07 -23.67
C TRP A 33 -12.30 5.45 -24.03
N PHE A 34 -13.61 5.57 -24.25
CA PHE A 34 -14.28 6.81 -24.66
C PHE A 34 -15.51 7.11 -23.80
N ALA A 35 -15.62 6.53 -22.60
CA ALA A 35 -16.80 6.70 -21.74
C ALA A 35 -17.09 8.16 -21.36
N SER A 36 -16.06 9.01 -21.29
CA SER A 36 -16.17 10.45 -21.02
C SER A 36 -16.30 11.33 -22.29
N GLY A 37 -16.32 10.73 -23.49
CA GLY A 37 -16.28 11.44 -24.76
C GLY A 37 -14.89 11.82 -25.24
N GLU A 38 -13.87 11.65 -24.43
CA GLU A 38 -12.46 11.83 -24.75
C GLU A 38 -11.67 10.53 -24.53
N ALA A 39 -10.50 10.42 -25.17
CA ALA A 39 -9.63 9.27 -25.00
C ALA A 39 -9.13 9.16 -23.56
N SER A 40 -9.39 8.02 -22.92
CA SER A 40 -8.98 7.78 -21.55
C SER A 40 -7.46 7.57 -21.41
N ALA A 41 -6.92 7.79 -20.21
CA ALA A 41 -5.53 7.48 -19.89
C ALA A 41 -5.25 5.97 -20.07
N GLU A 42 -6.26 5.11 -19.89
CA GLU A 42 -6.17 3.66 -20.10
C GLU A 42 -5.90 3.31 -21.56
N LEU A 43 -6.57 3.98 -22.52
CA LEU A 43 -6.28 3.83 -23.94
C LEU A 43 -4.85 4.27 -24.25
N GLY A 44 -4.39 5.39 -23.68
CA GLY A 44 -3.01 5.84 -23.80
C GLY A 44 -2.00 4.79 -23.31
N GLY A 45 -2.27 4.19 -22.16
CA GLY A 45 -1.47 3.10 -21.59
C GLY A 45 -1.45 1.86 -22.48
N PHE A 46 -2.61 1.45 -23.00
CA PHE A 46 -2.73 0.34 -23.93
C PHE A 46 -1.90 0.55 -25.21
N LEU A 47 -2.08 1.71 -25.85
CA LEU A 47 -1.33 2.04 -27.06
C LEU A 47 0.18 2.12 -26.83
N ALA A 48 0.62 2.63 -25.68
CA ALA A 48 2.01 2.67 -25.32
C ALA A 48 2.60 1.25 -25.18
N LEU A 49 1.85 0.30 -24.62
CA LEU A 49 2.31 -1.09 -24.50
C LEU A 49 2.31 -1.86 -25.82
N LEU A 50 1.51 -1.45 -26.82
CA LEU A 50 1.46 -2.08 -28.14
C LEU A 50 2.54 -1.60 -29.09
N GLN A 51 3.39 -0.65 -28.71
CA GLN A 51 4.45 -0.16 -29.59
C GLN A 51 5.36 -1.33 -30.04
N PRO A 52 5.63 -1.47 -31.34
CA PRO A 52 6.44 -2.57 -31.88
C PRO A 52 7.82 -2.68 -31.23
N GLU A 53 8.43 -1.57 -30.82
CA GLU A 53 9.74 -1.49 -30.18
C GLU A 53 9.77 -2.17 -28.82
N LEU A 54 8.61 -2.35 -28.18
CA LEU A 54 8.51 -3.07 -26.91
C LEU A 54 8.41 -4.58 -27.10
N TRP A 55 7.78 -5.04 -28.19
CA TRP A 55 7.54 -6.44 -28.49
C TRP A 55 8.65 -7.07 -29.31
N LEU A 56 9.21 -6.32 -30.25
CA LEU A 56 10.27 -6.78 -31.15
C LEU A 56 11.61 -6.77 -30.42
N GLY A 57 12.41 -7.79 -30.72
CA GLY A 57 13.72 -7.99 -30.11
C GLY A 57 13.82 -9.31 -29.35
N ARG A 58 15.05 -9.74 -29.05
CA ARG A 58 15.32 -10.96 -28.29
C ARG A 58 16.41 -10.72 -27.24
N PRO A 59 16.04 -10.55 -25.96
CA PRO A 59 14.66 -10.51 -25.40
C PRO A 59 13.93 -9.21 -25.77
N SER A 60 12.59 -9.24 -25.75
CA SER A 60 11.78 -8.02 -25.96
C SER A 60 11.91 -7.07 -24.76
N LYS A 61 11.82 -5.76 -25.02
CA LYS A 61 11.88 -4.74 -23.95
C LYS A 61 10.73 -4.91 -22.96
N LEU A 62 9.54 -5.30 -23.43
CA LEU A 62 8.38 -5.54 -22.58
C LEU A 62 8.64 -6.71 -21.61
N LEU A 63 9.25 -7.82 -22.11
CA LEU A 63 9.62 -8.95 -21.26
C LEU A 63 10.59 -8.54 -20.17
N LEU A 64 11.62 -7.77 -20.53
CA LEU A 64 12.60 -7.25 -19.56
C LEU A 64 11.93 -6.34 -18.52
N ALA A 65 11.01 -5.47 -18.95
CA ALA A 65 10.28 -4.59 -18.05
C ALA A 65 9.40 -5.38 -17.06
N VAL A 66 8.68 -6.41 -17.51
CA VAL A 66 7.88 -7.29 -16.64
C VAL A 66 8.77 -7.98 -15.60
N GLN A 67 9.90 -8.53 -16.03
CA GLN A 67 10.84 -9.21 -15.12
C GLN A 67 11.47 -8.21 -14.11
N ALA A 68 11.85 -7.02 -14.56
CA ALA A 68 12.39 -5.98 -13.70
C ALA A 68 11.34 -5.49 -12.68
N SER A 69 10.08 -5.32 -13.09
CA SER A 69 8.98 -4.94 -12.21
C SER A 69 8.78 -5.96 -11.09
N ARG A 70 8.82 -7.25 -11.40
CA ARG A 70 8.70 -8.31 -10.40
C ARG A 70 9.87 -8.28 -9.41
N LYS A 71 11.09 -8.15 -9.90
CA LYS A 71 12.26 -8.03 -9.03
C LYS A 71 12.10 -6.86 -8.06
N GLY A 72 11.70 -5.70 -8.58
CA GLY A 72 11.44 -4.53 -7.74
C GLY A 72 10.33 -4.74 -6.70
N GLN A 73 9.26 -5.49 -7.04
CA GLN A 73 8.20 -5.85 -6.09
C GLN A 73 8.71 -6.79 -4.99
N ASN A 74 9.54 -7.78 -5.34
CA ASN A 74 10.12 -8.69 -4.35
C ASN A 74 11.08 -7.96 -3.41
N ASP A 75 11.94 -7.09 -3.95
CA ASP A 75 12.86 -6.28 -3.16
C ASP A 75 12.10 -5.34 -2.21
N LEU A 76 11.02 -4.70 -2.70
CA LEU A 76 10.16 -3.84 -1.89
C LEU A 76 9.46 -4.64 -0.78
N SER A 77 8.95 -5.83 -1.09
CA SER A 77 8.29 -6.70 -0.11
C SER A 77 9.25 -7.13 1.00
N GLY A 78 10.51 -7.44 0.66
CA GLY A 78 11.56 -7.76 1.63
C GLY A 78 11.85 -6.58 2.56
N VAL A 79 12.06 -5.39 1.99
CA VAL A 79 12.30 -4.16 2.77
C VAL A 79 11.10 -3.81 3.65
N MET A 80 9.86 -3.95 3.14
CA MET A 80 8.67 -3.72 3.95
C MET A 80 8.54 -4.72 5.09
N GLY A 81 8.78 -6.00 4.84
CA GLY A 81 8.76 -7.04 5.88
C GLY A 81 9.73 -6.76 7.01
N GLU A 82 10.96 -6.35 6.68
CA GLU A 82 11.95 -5.95 7.67
C GLU A 82 11.53 -4.71 8.47
N ARG A 83 10.99 -3.69 7.81
CA ARG A 83 10.49 -2.47 8.48
C ARG A 83 9.31 -2.75 9.39
N VAL A 84 8.38 -3.62 8.98
CA VAL A 84 7.25 -4.05 9.81
C VAL A 84 7.77 -4.80 11.04
N ARG A 85 8.70 -5.75 10.87
CA ARG A 85 9.34 -6.45 11.99
C ARG A 85 9.96 -5.47 12.97
N ASN A 86 10.82 -4.56 12.49
CA ASN A 86 11.50 -3.58 13.34
C ASN A 86 10.51 -2.68 14.10
N ALA A 87 9.39 -2.30 13.48
CA ALA A 87 8.35 -1.52 14.14
C ALA A 87 7.66 -2.31 15.26
N VAL A 88 7.34 -3.59 15.03
CA VAL A 88 6.74 -4.48 16.04
C VAL A 88 7.72 -4.76 17.18
N GLU A 89 8.99 -5.03 16.87
CA GLU A 89 10.03 -5.22 17.88
C GLU A 89 10.22 -3.97 18.76
N MET A 90 10.16 -2.78 18.15
CA MET A 90 10.20 -1.53 18.90
C MET A 90 9.01 -1.39 19.84
N LEU A 91 7.78 -1.66 19.37
CA LEU A 91 6.58 -1.64 20.21
C LEU A 91 6.68 -2.59 21.40
N ILE A 92 7.15 -3.81 21.17
CA ILE A 92 7.32 -4.82 22.23
C ILE A 92 8.44 -4.42 23.19
N ARG A 93 9.54 -3.88 22.70
CA ARG A 93 10.66 -3.42 23.54
C ARG A 93 10.24 -2.30 24.49
N GLU A 94 9.46 -1.34 23.99
CA GLU A 94 9.05 -0.18 24.80
C GLU A 94 7.88 -0.48 25.75
N HIS A 95 7.01 -1.43 25.39
CA HIS A 95 5.75 -1.66 26.12
C HIS A 95 5.57 -3.11 26.60
N GLY A 96 6.49 -4.01 26.31
CA GLY A 96 6.33 -5.45 26.58
C GLY A 96 6.14 -5.79 28.06
N ALA A 97 6.84 -5.11 28.97
CA ALA A 97 6.67 -5.31 30.39
C ALA A 97 5.25 -4.93 30.85
N ALA A 98 4.77 -3.74 30.48
CA ALA A 98 3.42 -3.27 30.79
C ALA A 98 2.33 -4.16 30.16
N LEU A 99 2.57 -4.67 28.94
CA LEU A 99 1.65 -5.60 28.28
C LEU A 99 1.60 -6.94 29.00
N GLY A 100 2.74 -7.47 29.47
CA GLY A 100 2.78 -8.71 30.23
C GLY A 100 2.08 -8.62 31.58
N GLU A 101 2.21 -7.49 32.26
CA GLU A 101 1.52 -7.22 33.55
C GLU A 101 0.00 -7.04 33.35
N THR A 102 -0.41 -6.34 32.26
CA THR A 102 -1.82 -6.05 32.00
C THR A 102 -2.58 -7.23 31.39
N LEU A 103 -1.87 -8.10 30.68
CA LEU A 103 -2.43 -9.21 29.90
C LEU A 103 -1.70 -10.54 30.25
N PRO A 104 -1.73 -11.00 31.51
CA PRO A 104 -0.95 -12.15 31.95
C PRO A 104 -1.35 -13.47 31.24
N ASP A 105 -2.61 -13.57 30.81
CA ASP A 105 -3.16 -14.77 30.16
C ASP A 105 -2.96 -14.79 28.63
N VAL A 106 -2.40 -13.71 28.04
CA VAL A 106 -2.17 -13.61 26.60
C VAL A 106 -0.78 -14.10 26.24
N SER A 107 -0.70 -15.01 25.28
CA SER A 107 0.59 -15.55 24.85
C SER A 107 1.46 -14.47 24.17
N SER A 108 2.78 -14.56 24.30
CA SER A 108 3.73 -13.67 23.60
C SER A 108 3.54 -13.71 22.08
N LYS A 109 3.10 -14.84 21.53
CA LYS A 109 2.77 -14.98 20.11
C LYS A 109 1.57 -14.12 19.74
N ASP A 110 0.53 -14.10 20.58
CA ASP A 110 -0.67 -13.31 20.30
C ASP A 110 -0.40 -11.81 20.41
N ILE A 111 0.43 -11.40 21.40
CA ILE A 111 0.91 -10.02 21.53
C ILE A 111 1.69 -9.61 20.27
N TYR A 112 2.62 -10.46 19.80
CA TYR A 112 3.37 -10.21 18.58
C TYR A 112 2.44 -10.08 17.36
N MET A 113 1.49 -11.00 17.19
CA MET A 113 0.53 -10.97 16.09
C MET A 113 -0.40 -9.77 16.14
N ALA A 114 -0.79 -9.31 17.34
CA ALA A 114 -1.54 -8.07 17.51
C ALA A 114 -0.71 -6.86 17.06
N GLY A 115 0.58 -6.80 17.42
CA GLY A 115 1.52 -5.78 16.96
C GLY A 115 1.65 -5.76 15.44
N VAL A 116 1.83 -6.92 14.81
CA VAL A 116 1.88 -7.04 13.33
C VAL A 116 0.60 -6.51 12.69
N ARG A 117 -0.58 -6.94 13.18
CA ARG A 117 -1.87 -6.45 12.67
C ARG A 117 -2.02 -4.95 12.81
N MET A 118 -1.55 -4.39 13.93
CA MET A 118 -1.57 -2.95 14.18
C MET A 118 -0.72 -2.18 13.17
N VAL A 119 0.54 -2.60 12.97
CA VAL A 119 1.44 -1.98 12.02
C VAL A 119 0.91 -2.10 10.59
N MET A 120 0.34 -3.27 10.21
CA MET A 120 -0.26 -3.45 8.90
C MET A 120 -1.48 -2.53 8.67
N ARG A 121 -2.33 -2.33 9.68
CA ARG A 121 -3.44 -1.35 9.60
C ARG A 121 -2.93 0.07 9.36
N LEU A 122 -1.83 0.46 10.01
CA LEU A 122 -1.18 1.76 9.77
C LEU A 122 -0.67 1.87 8.32
N VAL A 123 -0.01 0.84 7.81
CA VAL A 123 0.48 0.81 6.42
C VAL A 123 -0.68 1.00 5.44
N VAL A 124 -1.78 0.25 5.62
CA VAL A 124 -2.98 0.38 4.78
C VAL A 124 -3.61 1.77 4.89
N ALA A 125 -3.71 2.33 6.10
CA ALA A 125 -4.28 3.66 6.30
C ALA A 125 -3.41 4.77 5.68
N PHE A 126 -2.08 4.68 5.78
CA PHE A 126 -1.16 5.59 5.08
C PHE A 126 -1.26 5.45 3.55
N PHE A 127 -1.39 4.22 3.06
CA PHE A 127 -1.63 3.99 1.64
C PHE A 127 -2.94 4.63 1.17
N ALA A 128 -4.04 4.44 1.92
CA ALA A 128 -5.32 5.06 1.61
C ALA A 128 -5.23 6.60 1.62
N GLU A 129 -4.50 7.19 2.58
CA GLU A 129 -4.23 8.64 2.59
C GLU A 129 -3.37 9.09 1.40
N SER A 130 -2.48 8.25 0.87
CA SER A 130 -1.66 8.62 -0.29
C SER A 130 -2.46 8.68 -1.60
N ARG A 131 -3.60 8.00 -1.67
CA ARG A 131 -4.46 7.96 -2.86
C ARG A 131 -5.51 9.07 -2.84
N GLU A 132 -5.81 9.59 -4.02
CA GLU A 132 -6.93 10.51 -4.18
C GLU A 132 -8.26 9.76 -4.13
N GLY A 133 -9.27 10.38 -3.54
CA GLY A 133 -10.64 9.85 -3.50
C GLY A 133 -10.93 8.75 -2.48
N LEU A 134 -9.92 8.11 -1.86
CA LEU A 134 -10.17 7.07 -0.85
C LEU A 134 -10.54 7.65 0.53
N LEU A 135 -9.97 8.79 0.88
CA LEU A 135 -10.25 9.47 2.15
C LEU A 135 -10.52 10.95 1.90
N PRO A 136 -11.39 11.60 2.68
CA PRO A 136 -11.86 12.96 2.43
C PRO A 136 -10.83 14.03 2.86
N LYS A 137 -9.65 14.03 2.23
CA LYS A 137 -8.54 14.94 2.58
C LYS A 137 -8.88 16.41 2.48
N ALA A 138 -9.80 16.79 1.57
CA ALA A 138 -10.27 18.16 1.42
C ALA A 138 -11.17 18.60 2.59
N ASN A 139 -11.68 17.66 3.40
CA ASN A 139 -12.47 17.97 4.57
C ASN A 139 -11.57 18.44 5.71
N ALA A 140 -11.82 19.66 6.24
CA ALA A 140 -11.02 20.25 7.30
C ALA A 140 -11.08 19.44 8.60
N ILE A 141 -12.23 18.85 8.94
CA ILE A 141 -12.39 18.02 10.12
C ILE A 141 -11.50 16.78 10.02
N TYR A 142 -11.51 16.11 8.84
CA TYR A 142 -10.65 14.97 8.60
C TYR A 142 -9.18 15.34 8.70
N SER A 143 -8.75 16.36 7.97
CA SER A 143 -7.34 16.76 7.88
C SER A 143 -6.75 17.18 9.25
N GLN A 144 -7.55 17.81 10.10
CA GLN A 144 -7.11 18.26 11.42
C GLN A 144 -7.13 17.16 12.49
N ASN A 145 -8.13 16.26 12.45
CA ASN A 145 -8.39 15.36 13.57
C ASN A 145 -8.10 13.87 13.25
N TYR A 146 -8.21 13.46 12.00
CA TYR A 146 -8.11 12.05 11.62
C TYR A 146 -6.89 11.73 10.76
N SER A 147 -6.33 12.69 10.03
CA SER A 147 -5.22 12.45 9.10
C SER A 147 -3.98 11.93 9.84
N LEU A 148 -3.48 10.77 9.40
CA LEU A 148 -2.22 10.18 9.88
C LEU A 148 -1.01 11.00 9.45
N ALA A 149 -1.04 11.56 8.25
CA ALA A 149 0.04 12.41 7.75
C ALA A 149 0.19 13.67 8.63
N SER A 150 -0.94 14.31 9.01
CA SER A 150 -0.94 15.45 9.94
C SER A 150 -0.45 15.05 11.32
N LEU A 151 -0.90 13.92 11.85
CA LEU A 151 -0.44 13.39 13.14
C LEU A 151 1.06 13.10 13.10
N MET A 152 1.55 12.45 12.06
CA MET A 152 2.98 12.17 11.90
C MET A 152 3.81 13.45 11.81
N HIS A 153 3.33 14.47 11.09
CA HIS A 153 4.00 15.77 11.01
C HIS A 153 4.09 16.42 12.38
N GLU A 154 3.02 16.41 13.15
CA GLU A 154 2.97 16.92 14.52
C GLU A 154 3.97 16.20 15.43
N LEU A 155 3.96 14.86 15.43
CA LEU A 155 4.88 14.06 16.23
C LEU A 155 6.35 14.31 15.85
N LYS A 156 6.66 14.40 14.54
CA LYS A 156 8.00 14.72 14.06
C LYS A 156 8.48 16.09 14.55
N ARG A 157 7.63 17.08 14.57
CA ARG A 157 7.95 18.43 15.03
C ARG A 157 8.33 18.47 16.51
N HIS A 158 7.77 17.57 17.33
CA HIS A 158 8.04 17.47 18.76
C HIS A 158 9.09 16.42 19.14
N ARG A 159 9.64 15.69 18.16
CA ARG A 159 10.61 14.60 18.40
C ARG A 159 11.85 15.02 19.22
N GLY A 160 12.26 16.28 19.14
CA GLY A 160 13.42 16.80 19.88
C GLY A 160 13.16 17.05 21.38
N ASN A 161 11.89 17.06 21.82
CA ASN A 161 11.52 17.33 23.20
C ASN A 161 10.85 16.09 23.83
N ARG A 162 11.67 15.22 24.43
CA ARG A 162 11.20 13.96 25.04
C ARG A 162 10.19 14.21 26.18
N GLY A 163 10.38 15.25 27.01
CA GLY A 163 9.43 15.58 28.07
C GLY A 163 8.05 15.95 27.54
N ALA A 164 8.00 16.79 26.49
CA ALA A 164 6.73 17.15 25.86
C ALA A 164 6.04 15.97 25.16
N MET A 165 6.80 14.96 24.71
CA MET A 165 6.24 13.75 24.09
C MET A 165 5.64 12.80 25.11
N SER A 166 6.26 12.62 26.29
CA SER A 166 5.78 11.73 27.35
C SER A 166 4.46 12.17 27.96
N GLU A 167 4.14 13.48 27.89
CA GLU A 167 2.88 14.05 28.40
C GLU A 167 1.77 14.14 27.34
N ARG A 168 2.06 13.76 26.08
CA ARG A 168 1.10 13.87 24.96
C ARG A 168 0.43 12.54 24.66
N TYR A 169 -0.67 12.27 25.32
CA TYR A 169 -1.46 11.04 25.14
C TYR A 169 -2.45 11.09 23.98
N HIS A 170 -2.57 12.21 23.24
CA HIS A 170 -3.59 12.39 22.20
C HIS A 170 -3.35 11.61 20.91
N ALA A 171 -2.14 11.16 20.64
CA ALA A 171 -1.80 10.43 19.40
C ALA A 171 -2.56 9.10 19.29
N TRP A 172 -2.61 8.34 20.38
CA TRP A 172 -3.30 7.06 20.42
C TRP A 172 -4.83 7.18 20.24
N PRO A 173 -5.55 8.04 20.97
CA PRO A 173 -6.96 8.29 20.74
C PRO A 173 -7.30 8.72 19.31
N ARG A 174 -6.48 9.58 18.69
CA ARG A 174 -6.68 9.98 17.29
C ARG A 174 -6.55 8.80 16.34
N LEU A 175 -5.54 7.95 16.53
CA LEU A 175 -5.36 6.74 15.75
C LEU A 175 -6.54 5.80 15.92
N LEU A 176 -7.00 5.56 17.13
CA LEU A 176 -8.18 4.73 17.41
C LEU A 176 -9.44 5.31 16.78
N ALA A 177 -9.64 6.62 16.82
CA ALA A 177 -10.78 7.29 16.20
C ALA A 177 -10.79 7.04 14.66
N LEU A 178 -9.63 7.20 14.01
CA LEU A 178 -9.50 6.89 12.59
C LEU A 178 -9.81 5.41 12.28
N LEU A 179 -9.24 4.48 13.04
CA LEU A 179 -9.45 3.05 12.82
C LEU A 179 -10.91 2.64 13.06
N ARG A 180 -11.58 3.26 14.04
CA ARG A 180 -13.03 3.07 14.27
C ARG A 180 -13.84 3.63 13.11
N LEU A 181 -13.53 4.84 12.65
CA LEU A 181 -14.21 5.45 11.50
C LEU A 181 -14.11 4.56 10.25
N ILE A 182 -12.95 3.98 9.97
CA ILE A 182 -12.75 3.05 8.84
C ILE A 182 -13.55 1.75 9.04
N HIS A 183 -13.65 1.27 10.28
CA HIS A 183 -14.32 -0.01 10.56
C HIS A 183 -15.84 0.09 10.61
N THR A 184 -16.37 1.14 11.23
CA THR A 184 -17.82 1.30 11.45
C THR A 184 -18.52 2.11 10.36
N GLY A 185 -17.74 2.85 9.54
CA GLY A 185 -18.26 3.85 8.64
C GLY A 185 -18.65 5.15 9.37
N SER A 186 -19.04 6.14 8.58
CA SER A 186 -19.56 7.43 9.06
C SER A 186 -21.09 7.43 9.06
#